data_2114c92b598c366d5bfdfd160fdb6845
#
_entry.id   2114c92b598c366d5bfdfd160fdb6845
#
_cell.length_a   1.000
_cell.length_b   1.000
_cell.length_c   1.000
_cell.angle_alpha   90.00
_cell.angle_beta   90.00
_cell.angle_gamma   90.00
#
_symmetry.space_group_name_H-M   'P 1'
#
loop_
_entity.id
_entity.type
_entity.pdbx_description
1 polymer ?
#
loop_
_entity_poly.entity_id
_entity_poly.type
_entity_poly.pdbx_seq_one_letter_code
_entity_poly.pdbx_strand_id
1 'polypeptide(L)'
;CIEAEPAARSASYEPPATGPVDWQAFTEAYVAAMAPGIAECLALNEDVAPYLGTYYVIRDLEAMRAALGAPKWNFWGMSYGTRIGYRYAREYPDKVRTLVLDGSWSPNLTVSTWMGGSTWSWTTAQQVFASIHGKEMGARLQRVIEGLDRRTITVEGQELSRWQILPAIFDNISYQAAYPEIVEVITEVDEALQGNEPGRILKPLRSLQRRAAQDLSSQLNIYFINCRDMAGYPTIDQIARAAYTADVNQSVLAGSTAMQKGAFCAGVPRDFTYGYEPLNQPLELPTPPVVINSLGDTRTEYVFGRNMATFMASSSLITYDGTQHVTYLQTPSRCVNDAVTRYLIHRTQPGPLLCPYAPLPSTD
;
A
#
# COMPACT_ATOMS: atom_id res chain seq x y z
N CYS A 1 6.25 11.39 15.95
CA CYS A 1 5.53 11.80 14.71
C CYS A 1 4.03 11.49 14.76
N ILE A 2 3.55 10.66 15.67
CA ILE A 2 2.13 10.32 15.82
C ILE A 2 1.30 11.54 16.29
N GLU A 3 1.90 12.49 17.00
CA GLU A 3 1.24 13.70 17.48
C GLU A 3 1.08 14.79 16.43
N ALA A 4 1.72 14.65 15.28
CA ALA A 4 1.63 15.60 14.16
C ALA A 4 0.35 15.50 13.31
N GLU A 5 -0.51 14.49 13.57
CA GLU A 5 -1.78 14.28 12.84
C GLU A 5 -2.82 15.42 12.93
N PRO A 6 -2.91 16.22 14.01
CA PRO A 6 -3.94 17.27 14.09
C PRO A 6 -3.83 18.36 13.03
N ALA A 7 -2.63 18.61 12.50
CA ALA A 7 -2.42 19.67 11.52
C ALA A 7 -3.05 19.37 10.15
N ALA A 8 -3.11 18.12 9.72
CA ALA A 8 -3.75 17.74 8.46
C ALA A 8 -5.26 17.98 8.42
N ARG A 9 -5.90 18.08 9.61
CA ARG A 9 -7.35 18.36 9.74
C ARG A 9 -7.70 19.84 9.63
N SER A 10 -6.72 20.73 9.61
CA SER A 10 -6.90 22.18 9.51
C SER A 10 -6.54 22.73 8.12
N ALA A 11 -6.56 21.89 7.08
CA ALA A 11 -6.28 22.34 5.73
C ALA A 11 -7.23 23.44 5.30
N SER A 12 -6.70 24.47 4.65
CA SER A 12 -7.45 25.64 4.16
C SER A 12 -8.38 25.33 2.97
N TYR A 13 -8.34 24.10 2.45
CA TYR A 13 -9.18 23.61 1.38
C TYR A 13 -9.90 22.33 1.81
N GLU A 14 -11.21 22.31 1.69
CA GLU A 14 -12.03 21.12 1.85
C GLU A 14 -12.50 20.66 0.47
N PRO A 15 -12.16 19.43 0.04
CA PRO A 15 -12.58 18.95 -1.26
C PRO A 15 -14.10 18.76 -1.31
N PRO A 16 -14.75 19.10 -2.45
CA PRO A 16 -16.20 19.03 -2.56
C PRO A 16 -16.72 17.61 -2.32
N ALA A 17 -17.85 17.49 -1.64
CA ALA A 17 -18.50 16.20 -1.37
C ALA A 17 -18.81 15.42 -2.64
N THR A 18 -19.09 16.12 -3.75
CA THR A 18 -19.41 15.58 -5.07
C THR A 18 -18.81 16.45 -6.18
N GLY A 19 -18.74 15.92 -7.41
CA GLY A 19 -18.24 16.67 -8.56
C GLY A 19 -16.73 16.84 -8.61
N PRO A 20 -16.20 17.68 -9.50
CA PRO A 20 -14.77 17.78 -9.75
C PRO A 20 -14.00 18.39 -8.58
N VAL A 21 -12.77 17.94 -8.40
CA VAL A 21 -11.83 18.43 -7.37
C VAL A 21 -10.83 19.37 -8.02
N ASP A 22 -10.58 20.52 -7.38
CA ASP A 22 -9.41 21.35 -7.68
C ASP A 22 -8.15 20.72 -7.04
N TRP A 23 -7.50 19.85 -7.80
CA TRP A 23 -6.32 19.12 -7.33
C TRP A 23 -5.13 20.03 -7.02
N GLN A 24 -5.03 21.20 -7.67
CA GLN A 24 -3.98 22.16 -7.37
C GLN A 24 -4.19 22.77 -5.99
N ALA A 25 -5.37 23.35 -5.75
CA ALA A 25 -5.71 23.94 -4.45
C ALA A 25 -5.68 22.90 -3.33
N PHE A 26 -6.16 21.67 -3.58
CA PHE A 26 -6.14 20.61 -2.59
C PHE A 26 -4.71 20.18 -2.23
N THR A 27 -3.82 20.03 -3.23
CA THR A 27 -2.42 19.68 -2.98
C THR A 27 -1.70 20.76 -2.19
N GLU A 28 -1.87 22.04 -2.56
CA GLU A 28 -1.27 23.19 -1.86
C GLU A 28 -1.70 23.21 -0.38
N ALA A 29 -3.01 23.09 -0.13
CA ALA A 29 -3.56 23.10 1.22
C ALA A 29 -3.08 21.89 2.05
N TYR A 30 -3.01 20.71 1.43
CA TYR A 30 -2.56 19.48 2.09
C TYR A 30 -1.08 19.56 2.47
N VAL A 31 -0.21 19.98 1.55
CA VAL A 31 1.23 20.18 1.83
C VAL A 31 1.45 21.22 2.92
N ALA A 32 0.73 22.35 2.85
CA ALA A 32 0.83 23.39 3.88
C ALA A 32 0.37 22.90 5.26
N ALA A 33 -0.68 22.08 5.33
CA ALA A 33 -1.17 21.51 6.58
C ALA A 33 -0.22 20.45 7.18
N MET A 34 0.48 19.67 6.34
CA MET A 34 1.41 18.64 6.78
C MET A 34 2.79 19.20 7.23
N ALA A 35 3.24 20.30 6.64
CA ALA A 35 4.59 20.84 6.85
C ALA A 35 4.93 21.12 8.33
N PRO A 36 4.08 21.74 9.16
CA PRO A 36 4.39 21.97 10.57
C PRO A 36 4.58 20.68 11.35
N GLY A 37 3.72 19.68 11.14
CA GLY A 37 3.82 18.39 11.81
C GLY A 37 5.08 17.60 11.42
N ILE A 38 5.49 17.65 10.15
CA ILE A 38 6.75 17.07 9.70
C ILE A 38 7.94 17.79 10.36
N ALA A 39 7.92 19.11 10.41
CA ALA A 39 8.99 19.91 11.04
C ALA A 39 9.09 19.61 12.55
N GLU A 40 7.98 19.55 13.26
CA GLU A 40 7.95 19.19 14.68
C GLU A 40 8.46 17.75 14.92
N CYS A 41 8.02 16.80 14.11
CA CYS A 41 8.50 15.43 14.17
C CYS A 41 10.03 15.35 14.02
N LEU A 42 10.59 16.08 13.05
CA LEU A 42 12.03 16.12 12.84
C LEU A 42 12.77 16.77 14.02
N ALA A 43 12.23 17.86 14.58
CA ALA A 43 12.83 18.53 15.73
C ALA A 43 12.81 17.65 17.00
N LEU A 44 11.71 16.93 17.26
CA LEU A 44 11.60 16.02 18.39
C LEU A 44 12.50 14.78 18.27
N ASN A 45 12.98 14.47 17.07
CA ASN A 45 13.78 13.29 16.77
C ASN A 45 15.11 13.63 16.09
N GLU A 46 15.67 14.82 16.34
CA GLU A 46 16.87 15.33 15.64
C GLU A 46 18.07 14.36 15.71
N ASP A 47 18.21 13.65 16.84
CA ASP A 47 19.28 12.67 17.04
C ASP A 47 19.09 11.37 16.22
N VAL A 48 17.87 11.01 15.84
CA VAL A 48 17.53 9.74 15.18
C VAL A 48 17.14 9.95 13.72
N ALA A 49 16.47 11.07 13.40
CA ALA A 49 15.97 11.35 12.07
C ALA A 49 17.05 11.21 10.96
N PRO A 50 18.32 11.62 11.15
CA PRO A 50 19.39 11.43 10.15
C PRO A 50 19.67 9.94 9.83
N TYR A 51 19.34 9.03 10.73
CA TYR A 51 19.60 7.61 10.60
C TYR A 51 18.37 6.78 10.20
N LEU A 52 17.21 7.40 10.01
CA LEU A 52 16.04 6.71 9.50
C LEU A 52 16.21 6.43 8.00
N GLY A 53 16.01 5.19 7.58
CA GLY A 53 16.10 4.75 6.19
C GLY A 53 16.66 3.35 6.05
N THR A 54 16.36 2.71 4.91
CA THR A 54 16.77 1.31 4.65
C THR A 54 18.28 1.13 4.73
N TYR A 55 19.06 2.14 4.35
CA TYR A 55 20.51 2.10 4.43
C TYR A 55 21.04 1.76 5.82
N TYR A 56 20.48 2.34 6.87
CA TYR A 56 20.88 2.08 8.25
C TYR A 56 20.28 0.78 8.78
N VAL A 57 19.02 0.50 8.45
CA VAL A 57 18.34 -0.73 8.87
C VAL A 57 19.11 -1.99 8.44
N ILE A 58 19.65 -2.03 7.22
CA ILE A 58 20.42 -3.21 6.77
C ILE A 58 21.76 -3.37 7.51
N ARG A 59 22.37 -2.27 7.96
CA ARG A 59 23.59 -2.30 8.79
C ARG A 59 23.32 -2.79 10.19
N ASP A 60 22.20 -2.35 10.77
CA ASP A 60 21.74 -2.84 12.08
C ASP A 60 21.44 -4.34 12.00
N LEU A 61 20.79 -4.81 10.94
CA LEU A 61 20.54 -6.23 10.72
C LEU A 61 21.84 -7.04 10.61
N GLU A 62 22.86 -6.51 9.92
CA GLU A 62 24.17 -7.19 9.82
C GLU A 62 24.89 -7.19 11.18
N ALA A 63 24.84 -6.11 11.94
CA ALA A 63 25.39 -6.05 13.30
C ALA A 63 24.69 -7.05 14.21
N MET A 64 23.37 -7.15 14.16
CA MET A 64 22.58 -8.15 14.90
C MET A 64 22.95 -9.58 14.49
N ARG A 65 23.07 -9.87 13.19
CA ARG A 65 23.52 -11.18 12.71
C ARG A 65 24.89 -11.56 13.28
N ALA A 66 25.83 -10.62 13.21
CA ALA A 66 27.19 -10.84 13.72
C ALA A 66 27.19 -11.06 15.24
N ALA A 67 26.46 -10.26 16.00
CA ALA A 67 26.35 -10.39 17.46
C ALA A 67 25.73 -11.73 17.90
N LEU A 68 24.78 -12.26 17.12
CA LEU A 68 24.18 -13.57 17.36
C LEU A 68 25.07 -14.74 16.89
N GLY A 69 26.19 -14.47 16.25
CA GLY A 69 27.03 -15.50 15.65
C GLY A 69 26.35 -16.30 14.53
N ALA A 70 25.25 -15.77 13.97
CA ALA A 70 24.51 -16.45 12.93
C ALA A 70 25.27 -16.39 11.60
N PRO A 71 25.56 -17.53 10.93
CA PRO A 71 26.32 -17.51 9.69
C PRO A 71 25.56 -16.80 8.55
N LYS A 72 24.24 -16.98 8.47
CA LYS A 72 23.36 -16.42 7.45
C LYS A 72 21.95 -16.20 7.98
N TRP A 73 21.20 -15.25 7.39
CA TRP A 73 19.80 -15.06 7.63
C TRP A 73 18.91 -15.94 6.73
N ASN A 74 17.81 -16.46 7.30
CA ASN A 74 16.61 -16.75 6.54
C ASN A 74 15.75 -15.49 6.64
N PHE A 75 15.48 -14.84 5.54
CA PHE A 75 14.80 -13.58 5.52
C PHE A 75 13.39 -13.74 4.90
N TRP A 76 12.39 -13.28 5.60
CA TRP A 76 11.05 -13.08 5.07
C TRP A 76 10.68 -11.62 5.28
N GLY A 77 10.68 -10.87 4.19
CA GLY A 77 10.30 -9.47 4.15
C GLY A 77 8.85 -9.34 3.69
N MET A 78 8.07 -8.58 4.44
CA MET A 78 6.68 -8.27 4.17
C MET A 78 6.56 -6.79 3.81
N SER A 79 5.81 -6.43 2.73
CA SER A 79 5.57 -5.03 2.41
C SER A 79 6.89 -4.23 2.29
N TYR A 80 7.07 -3.16 3.05
CA TYR A 80 8.33 -2.41 3.14
C TYR A 80 9.53 -3.31 3.49
N GLY A 81 9.33 -4.38 4.27
CA GLY A 81 10.38 -5.37 4.57
C GLY A 81 10.99 -6.05 3.33
N THR A 82 10.29 -6.05 2.21
CA THR A 82 10.83 -6.55 0.93
C THR A 82 11.95 -5.65 0.40
N ARG A 83 11.82 -4.33 0.58
CA ARG A 83 12.90 -3.38 0.28
C ARG A 83 14.11 -3.61 1.17
N ILE A 84 13.88 -3.81 2.47
CA ILE A 84 14.96 -4.16 3.42
C ILE A 84 15.65 -5.44 2.97
N GLY A 85 14.89 -6.51 2.70
CA GLY A 85 15.42 -7.81 2.27
C GLY A 85 16.23 -7.73 0.98
N TYR A 86 15.71 -7.01 -0.01
CA TYR A 86 16.43 -6.77 -1.28
C TYR A 86 17.75 -6.01 -1.06
N ARG A 87 17.70 -4.89 -0.32
CA ARG A 87 18.89 -4.06 -0.04
C ARG A 87 19.91 -4.81 0.79
N TYR A 88 19.47 -5.57 1.81
CA TYR A 88 20.36 -6.41 2.61
C TYR A 88 21.03 -7.48 1.75
N ALA A 89 20.28 -8.18 0.92
CA ALA A 89 20.83 -9.21 0.03
C ALA A 89 21.82 -8.64 -0.99
N ARG A 90 21.62 -7.40 -1.45
CA ARG A 90 22.51 -6.71 -2.36
C ARG A 90 23.85 -6.32 -1.70
N GLU A 91 23.81 -5.84 -0.47
CA GLU A 91 24.99 -5.42 0.30
C GLU A 91 25.74 -6.62 0.89
N TYR A 92 25.01 -7.66 1.31
CA TYR A 92 25.53 -8.83 2.00
C TYR A 92 25.08 -10.16 1.37
N PRO A 93 25.33 -10.41 0.08
CA PRO A 93 24.79 -11.58 -0.63
C PRO A 93 25.19 -12.90 0.01
N ASP A 94 26.41 -12.99 0.55
CA ASP A 94 26.90 -14.19 1.23
C ASP A 94 26.31 -14.44 2.61
N LYS A 95 25.58 -13.48 3.15
CA LYS A 95 24.92 -13.57 4.47
C LYS A 95 23.45 -13.98 4.40
N VAL A 96 22.95 -14.23 3.19
CA VAL A 96 21.58 -14.69 2.96
C VAL A 96 21.57 -16.19 2.70
N ARG A 97 20.73 -16.94 3.45
CA ARG A 97 20.48 -18.37 3.21
C ARG A 97 19.24 -18.58 2.34
N THR A 98 18.13 -17.92 2.70
CA THR A 98 16.88 -17.90 1.93
C THR A 98 16.29 -16.49 2.00
N LEU A 99 15.61 -16.09 0.94
CA LEU A 99 14.98 -14.76 0.84
C LEU A 99 13.57 -14.89 0.25
N VAL A 100 12.59 -14.53 1.04
CA VAL A 100 11.18 -14.42 0.64
C VAL A 100 10.76 -12.96 0.71
N LEU A 101 10.21 -12.44 -0.39
CA LEU A 101 9.77 -11.05 -0.54
C LEU A 101 8.27 -11.06 -0.86
N ASP A 102 7.44 -10.77 0.13
CA ASP A 102 5.98 -10.93 0.09
C ASP A 102 5.27 -9.57 0.16
N GLY A 103 4.43 -9.27 -0.83
CA GLY A 103 3.89 -7.94 -1.04
C GLY A 103 5.02 -6.96 -1.40
N SER A 104 5.68 -7.23 -2.54
CA SER A 104 6.99 -6.64 -2.84
C SER A 104 6.91 -5.23 -3.38
N TRP A 105 7.80 -4.37 -2.90
CA TRP A 105 8.13 -3.08 -3.49
C TRP A 105 9.02 -3.26 -4.73
N SER A 106 8.89 -2.35 -5.70
CA SER A 106 9.86 -2.30 -6.81
C SER A 106 11.20 -1.72 -6.33
N PRO A 107 12.35 -2.36 -6.63
CA PRO A 107 13.66 -1.86 -6.19
C PRO A 107 14.03 -0.49 -6.74
N ASN A 108 13.50 -0.13 -7.92
CA ASN A 108 13.75 1.12 -8.62
C ASN A 108 12.57 2.12 -8.49
N LEU A 109 11.75 1.97 -7.47
CA LEU A 109 10.61 2.85 -7.25
C LEU A 109 11.06 4.27 -6.94
N THR A 110 10.48 5.23 -7.68
CA THR A 110 10.61 6.67 -7.44
C THR A 110 9.30 7.20 -6.86
N VAL A 111 9.32 8.40 -6.26
CA VAL A 111 8.08 9.03 -5.77
C VAL A 111 7.06 9.18 -6.90
N SER A 112 7.49 9.56 -8.10
CA SER A 112 6.61 9.69 -9.27
C SER A 112 5.98 8.37 -9.70
N THR A 113 6.75 7.28 -9.73
CA THR A 113 6.21 5.95 -10.07
C THR A 113 5.33 5.39 -8.96
N TRP A 114 5.60 5.75 -7.71
CA TRP A 114 4.75 5.39 -6.58
C TRP A 114 3.39 6.10 -6.62
N MET A 115 3.38 7.40 -6.95
CA MET A 115 2.13 8.14 -7.21
C MET A 115 1.33 7.52 -8.36
N GLY A 116 2.01 7.22 -9.48
CA GLY A 116 1.38 6.64 -10.67
C GLY A 116 0.82 5.23 -10.45
N GLY A 117 1.40 4.44 -9.55
CA GLY A 117 0.90 3.10 -9.20
C GLY A 117 -0.54 3.12 -8.71
N SER A 118 -0.98 4.19 -8.05
CA SER A 118 -2.34 4.35 -7.57
C SER A 118 -3.40 4.22 -8.69
N THR A 119 -3.06 4.62 -9.92
CA THR A 119 -3.98 4.52 -11.06
C THR A 119 -4.28 3.07 -11.45
N TRP A 120 -3.30 2.17 -11.32
CA TRP A 120 -3.45 0.78 -11.75
C TRP A 120 -3.98 -0.12 -10.63
N SER A 121 -3.57 0.12 -9.38
CA SER A 121 -3.92 -0.74 -8.25
C SER A 121 -5.42 -0.80 -8.01
N TRP A 122 -6.11 0.32 -8.11
CA TRP A 122 -7.56 0.40 -7.89
C TRP A 122 -8.36 -0.38 -8.92
N THR A 123 -8.04 -0.26 -10.23
CA THR A 123 -8.72 -1.04 -11.27
C THR A 123 -8.51 -2.52 -11.07
N THR A 124 -7.28 -2.93 -10.83
CA THR A 124 -6.96 -4.34 -10.67
C THR A 124 -7.63 -4.91 -9.41
N ALA A 125 -7.63 -4.17 -8.30
CA ALA A 125 -8.32 -4.60 -7.08
C ALA A 125 -9.83 -4.76 -7.29
N GLN A 126 -10.48 -3.84 -7.98
CA GLN A 126 -11.91 -3.93 -8.32
C GLN A 126 -12.20 -5.17 -9.18
N GLN A 127 -11.38 -5.43 -10.20
CA GLN A 127 -11.55 -6.59 -11.09
C GLN A 127 -11.36 -7.90 -10.33
N VAL A 128 -10.34 -8.01 -9.48
CA VAL A 128 -10.07 -9.20 -8.67
C VAL A 128 -11.18 -9.38 -7.62
N PHE A 129 -11.61 -8.32 -6.95
CA PHE A 129 -12.72 -8.35 -6.00
C PHE A 129 -14.02 -8.81 -6.67
N ALA A 130 -14.31 -8.31 -7.87
CA ALA A 130 -15.45 -8.75 -8.66
C ALA A 130 -15.35 -10.22 -9.09
N SER A 131 -14.15 -10.73 -9.36
CA SER A 131 -13.95 -12.15 -9.69
C SER A 131 -14.22 -13.07 -8.50
N ILE A 132 -13.90 -12.61 -7.28
CA ILE A 132 -14.09 -13.35 -6.03
C ILE A 132 -15.58 -13.33 -5.61
N HIS A 133 -16.23 -12.18 -5.66
CA HIS A 133 -17.58 -11.97 -5.13
C HIS A 133 -18.69 -12.00 -6.19
N GLY A 134 -18.33 -12.18 -7.45
CA GLY A 134 -19.25 -12.29 -8.57
C GLY A 134 -19.49 -10.96 -9.30
N LYS A 135 -19.94 -11.09 -10.56
CA LYS A 135 -20.13 -9.94 -11.48
C LYS A 135 -21.09 -8.90 -10.93
N GLU A 136 -22.15 -9.32 -10.22
CA GLU A 136 -23.15 -8.40 -9.64
C GLU A 136 -22.51 -7.52 -8.56
N MET A 137 -21.67 -8.08 -7.69
CA MET A 137 -20.96 -7.29 -6.67
C MET A 137 -19.99 -6.30 -7.31
N GLY A 138 -19.30 -6.70 -8.39
CA GLY A 138 -18.48 -5.78 -9.17
C GLY A 138 -19.29 -4.63 -9.77
N ALA A 139 -20.47 -4.93 -10.33
CA ALA A 139 -21.37 -3.91 -10.85
C ALA A 139 -21.91 -2.97 -9.76
N ARG A 140 -22.24 -3.49 -8.56
CA ARG A 140 -22.62 -2.66 -7.40
C ARG A 140 -21.49 -1.71 -6.98
N LEU A 141 -20.27 -2.21 -6.86
CA LEU A 141 -19.11 -1.38 -6.52
C LEU A 141 -18.91 -0.25 -7.53
N GLN A 142 -19.06 -0.55 -8.81
CA GLN A 142 -18.97 0.49 -9.87
C GLN A 142 -20.08 1.54 -9.72
N ARG A 143 -21.34 1.12 -9.50
CA ARG A 143 -22.45 2.07 -9.26
C ARG A 143 -22.23 2.92 -8.00
N VAL A 144 -21.65 2.34 -6.94
CA VAL A 144 -21.28 3.08 -5.72
C VAL A 144 -20.26 4.17 -6.01
N ILE A 145 -19.20 3.86 -6.73
CA ILE A 145 -18.15 4.83 -7.11
C ILE A 145 -18.79 5.97 -7.92
N GLU A 146 -19.48 5.64 -9.02
CA GLU A 146 -20.10 6.63 -9.90
C GLU A 146 -21.24 7.42 -9.24
N GLY A 147 -21.99 6.77 -8.36
CA GLY A 147 -23.14 7.40 -7.66
C GLY A 147 -22.67 8.41 -6.62
N LEU A 148 -21.61 8.08 -5.86
CA LEU A 148 -21.05 8.97 -4.86
C LEU A 148 -20.31 10.19 -5.47
N ASP A 149 -19.89 10.10 -6.71
CA ASP A 149 -19.36 11.27 -7.42
C ASP A 149 -20.46 12.30 -7.76
N ARG A 150 -21.73 11.86 -7.85
CA ARG A 150 -22.87 12.70 -8.24
C ARG A 150 -23.70 13.19 -7.06
N ARG A 151 -23.75 12.44 -5.97
CA ARG A 151 -24.53 12.78 -4.79
C ARG A 151 -24.02 12.12 -3.51
N THR A 152 -24.32 12.73 -2.40
CA THR A 152 -24.16 12.12 -1.07
C THR A 152 -25.36 11.21 -0.75
N ILE A 153 -25.26 10.42 0.30
CA ILE A 153 -26.36 9.65 0.88
C ILE A 153 -26.59 10.08 2.32
N THR A 154 -27.82 9.99 2.80
CA THR A 154 -28.17 10.27 4.20
C THR A 154 -28.51 8.97 4.91
N VAL A 155 -27.84 8.69 6.02
CA VAL A 155 -28.03 7.48 6.83
C VAL A 155 -28.21 7.91 8.29
N GLU A 156 -29.33 7.56 8.91
CA GLU A 156 -29.64 7.92 10.30
C GLU A 156 -29.46 9.44 10.58
N GLY A 157 -29.80 10.29 9.60
CA GLY A 157 -29.65 11.75 9.68
C GLY A 157 -28.22 12.27 9.47
N GLN A 158 -27.24 11.41 9.22
CA GLN A 158 -25.88 11.78 8.87
C GLN A 158 -25.68 11.77 7.35
N GLU A 159 -25.18 12.87 6.81
CA GLU A 159 -24.78 12.94 5.41
C GLU A 159 -23.39 12.28 5.23
N LEU A 160 -23.31 11.35 4.28
CA LEU A 160 -22.09 10.61 3.93
C LEU A 160 -21.71 10.89 2.47
N SER A 161 -20.50 11.32 2.25
CA SER A 161 -19.93 11.56 0.94
C SER A 161 -18.96 10.45 0.51
N ARG A 162 -18.48 10.54 -0.72
CA ARG A 162 -17.39 9.68 -1.24
C ARG A 162 -16.15 9.63 -0.34
N TRP A 163 -15.86 10.73 0.37
CA TRP A 163 -14.69 10.84 1.25
C TRP A 163 -14.76 10.01 2.54
N GLN A 164 -15.97 9.70 3.00
CA GLN A 164 -16.17 8.81 4.15
C GLN A 164 -16.30 7.34 3.73
N ILE A 165 -16.86 7.06 2.55
CA ILE A 165 -17.23 5.72 2.13
C ILE A 165 -16.12 5.03 1.32
N LEU A 166 -15.62 5.68 0.25
CA LEU A 166 -14.66 5.02 -0.64
C LEU A 166 -13.34 4.67 0.04
N PRO A 167 -12.71 5.54 0.88
CA PRO A 167 -11.51 5.13 1.61
C PRO A 167 -11.76 3.93 2.53
N ALA A 168 -12.93 3.88 3.22
CA ALA A 168 -13.26 2.75 4.08
C ALA A 168 -13.31 1.41 3.32
N ILE A 169 -13.81 1.41 2.08
CA ILE A 169 -13.82 0.22 1.23
C ILE A 169 -12.39 -0.11 0.77
N PHE A 170 -11.72 0.84 0.15
CA PHE A 170 -10.49 0.58 -0.59
C PHE A 170 -9.24 0.44 0.28
N ASP A 171 -9.18 1.09 1.43
CA ASP A 171 -8.09 0.86 2.39
C ASP A 171 -8.14 -0.52 3.02
N ASN A 172 -9.30 -1.18 2.97
CA ASN A 172 -9.52 -2.51 3.51
C ASN A 172 -9.62 -3.61 2.45
N ILE A 173 -9.72 -3.29 1.15
CA ILE A 173 -9.91 -4.29 0.09
C ILE A 173 -8.73 -5.28 -0.01
N SER A 174 -7.54 -4.87 0.42
CA SER A 174 -6.35 -5.72 0.48
C SER A 174 -6.29 -6.64 1.71
N TYR A 175 -7.37 -6.76 2.46
CA TYR A 175 -7.45 -7.63 3.64
C TYR A 175 -8.71 -8.49 3.59
N GLN A 176 -8.55 -9.79 3.31
CA GLN A 176 -9.67 -10.73 3.18
C GLN A 176 -10.61 -10.76 4.40
N ALA A 177 -10.06 -10.53 5.60
CA ALA A 177 -10.84 -10.46 6.84
C ALA A 177 -11.86 -9.30 6.86
N ALA A 178 -11.71 -8.29 6.01
CA ALA A 178 -12.64 -7.18 5.90
C ALA A 178 -13.74 -7.39 4.85
N TYR A 179 -13.67 -8.43 4.02
CA TYR A 179 -14.61 -8.65 2.92
C TYR A 179 -16.08 -8.69 3.34
N PRO A 180 -16.49 -9.35 4.43
CA PRO A 180 -17.89 -9.33 4.85
C PRO A 180 -18.42 -7.91 5.07
N GLU A 181 -17.65 -7.07 5.77
CA GLU A 181 -18.01 -5.68 6.04
C GLU A 181 -17.99 -4.83 4.75
N ILE A 182 -17.04 -5.06 3.85
CA ILE A 182 -16.97 -4.37 2.54
C ILE A 182 -18.19 -4.69 1.68
N VAL A 183 -18.55 -5.97 1.57
CA VAL A 183 -19.72 -6.43 0.81
C VAL A 183 -21.01 -5.81 1.37
N GLU A 184 -21.16 -5.78 2.70
CA GLU A 184 -22.30 -5.15 3.37
C GLU A 184 -22.36 -3.64 3.04
N VAL A 185 -21.25 -2.90 3.20
CA VAL A 185 -21.19 -1.46 2.90
C VAL A 185 -21.51 -1.17 1.43
N ILE A 186 -20.92 -1.93 0.49
CA ILE A 186 -21.21 -1.75 -0.95
C ILE A 186 -22.70 -1.98 -1.24
N THR A 187 -23.29 -3.03 -0.67
CA THR A 187 -24.69 -3.38 -0.91
C THR A 187 -25.62 -2.28 -0.41
N GLU A 188 -25.45 -1.84 0.83
CA GLU A 188 -26.30 -0.83 1.46
C GLU A 188 -26.15 0.56 0.82
N VAL A 189 -24.92 0.93 0.40
CA VAL A 189 -24.69 2.20 -0.33
C VAL A 189 -25.32 2.15 -1.71
N ASP A 190 -25.23 1.03 -2.43
CA ASP A 190 -25.88 0.87 -3.74
C ASP A 190 -27.41 1.00 -3.63
N GLU A 191 -28.03 0.37 -2.62
CA GLU A 191 -29.47 0.49 -2.34
C GLU A 191 -29.85 1.93 -1.99
N ALA A 192 -29.09 2.62 -1.14
CA ALA A 192 -29.33 4.02 -0.81
C ALA A 192 -29.24 4.94 -2.03
N LEU A 193 -28.28 4.67 -2.93
CA LEU A 193 -28.14 5.39 -4.19
C LEU A 193 -29.30 5.12 -5.17
N GLN A 194 -30.04 4.03 -5.02
CA GLN A 194 -31.25 3.73 -5.78
C GLN A 194 -32.53 4.31 -5.15
N GLY A 195 -32.40 4.97 -4.00
CA GLY A 195 -33.51 5.62 -3.29
C GLY A 195 -34.22 4.72 -2.29
N ASN A 196 -33.66 3.54 -1.99
CA ASN A 196 -34.13 2.69 -0.91
C ASN A 196 -33.63 3.20 0.44
N GLU A 197 -34.33 2.90 1.52
CA GLU A 197 -33.80 3.21 2.86
C GLU A 197 -32.58 2.33 3.14
N PRO A 198 -31.40 2.92 3.44
CA PRO A 198 -30.24 2.14 3.77
C PRO A 198 -30.44 1.39 5.09
N GLY A 199 -29.99 0.14 5.13
CA GLY A 199 -29.99 -0.66 6.33
C GLY A 199 -28.92 -0.21 7.36
N ARG A 200 -28.29 -1.16 8.05
CA ARG A 200 -27.34 -0.87 9.14
C ARG A 200 -25.92 -0.58 8.67
N ILE A 201 -25.75 0.39 7.78
CA ILE A 201 -24.45 0.71 7.17
C ILE A 201 -23.42 1.32 8.15
N LEU A 202 -23.87 2.12 9.15
CA LEU A 202 -22.94 2.89 9.99
C LEU A 202 -22.01 2.00 10.83
N LYS A 203 -22.46 0.82 11.26
CA LYS A 203 -21.63 -0.08 12.06
C LYS A 203 -20.48 -0.68 11.26
N PRO A 204 -20.70 -1.36 10.10
CA PRO A 204 -19.61 -1.89 9.28
C PRO A 204 -18.74 -0.76 8.72
N LEU A 205 -19.29 0.36 8.29
CA LEU A 205 -18.53 1.51 7.82
C LEU A 205 -17.56 2.05 8.88
N ARG A 206 -18.02 2.26 10.12
CA ARG A 206 -17.16 2.70 11.22
C ARG A 206 -16.10 1.65 11.59
N SER A 207 -16.39 0.37 11.45
CA SER A 207 -15.41 -0.70 11.64
C SER A 207 -14.28 -0.60 10.62
N LEU A 208 -14.61 -0.47 9.34
CA LEU A 208 -13.64 -0.29 8.26
C LEU A 208 -12.82 1.01 8.43
N GLN A 209 -13.47 2.12 8.79
CA GLN A 209 -12.79 3.41 9.05
C GLN A 209 -11.80 3.31 10.21
N ARG A 210 -12.13 2.60 11.30
CA ARG A 210 -11.20 2.40 12.42
C ARG A 210 -9.99 1.56 12.03
N ARG A 211 -10.17 0.51 11.21
CA ARG A 211 -9.04 -0.29 10.67
C ARG A 211 -8.12 0.58 9.82
N ALA A 212 -8.68 1.37 8.91
CA ALA A 212 -7.91 2.30 8.07
C ALA A 212 -7.15 3.34 8.91
N ALA A 213 -7.77 3.91 9.94
CA ALA A 213 -7.13 4.89 10.83
C ALA A 213 -5.97 4.28 11.66
N GLN A 214 -6.11 3.04 12.14
CA GLN A 214 -5.03 2.34 12.85
C GLN A 214 -3.84 2.06 11.92
N ASP A 215 -4.11 1.72 10.67
CA ASP A 215 -3.08 1.51 9.67
C ASP A 215 -2.36 2.83 9.32
N LEU A 216 -3.08 3.94 9.21
CA LEU A 216 -2.51 5.25 8.88
C LEU A 216 -1.51 5.74 9.92
N SER A 217 -1.77 5.57 11.22
CA SER A 217 -0.86 5.99 12.28
C SER A 217 0.50 5.26 12.23
N SER A 218 0.49 4.00 11.79
CA SER A 218 1.72 3.23 11.54
C SER A 218 2.41 3.62 10.24
N GLN A 219 1.66 4.13 9.27
CA GLN A 219 2.17 4.47 7.94
C GLN A 219 2.96 5.77 7.90
N LEU A 220 2.73 6.74 8.78
CA LEU A 220 3.45 8.01 8.78
C LEU A 220 4.98 7.81 8.86
N ASN A 221 5.44 6.88 9.71
CA ASN A 221 6.85 6.54 9.79
C ASN A 221 7.36 5.86 8.51
N ILE A 222 6.54 4.99 7.90
CA ILE A 222 6.86 4.31 6.64
C ILE A 222 6.93 5.32 5.49
N TYR A 223 6.02 6.28 5.42
CA TYR A 223 6.08 7.35 4.42
C TYR A 223 7.36 8.17 4.54
N PHE A 224 7.75 8.54 5.76
CA PHE A 224 8.99 9.27 6.00
C PHE A 224 10.22 8.51 5.50
N ILE A 225 10.32 7.22 5.85
CA ILE A 225 11.41 6.35 5.39
C ILE A 225 11.38 6.19 3.86
N ASN A 226 10.18 5.99 3.29
CA ASN A 226 10.02 5.83 1.84
C ASN A 226 10.45 7.08 1.07
N CYS A 227 10.11 8.28 1.55
CA CYS A 227 10.52 9.53 0.92
C CYS A 227 12.05 9.71 0.92
N ARG A 228 12.72 9.16 1.94
CA ARG A 228 14.19 9.17 2.01
C ARG A 228 14.85 8.12 1.11
N ASP A 229 14.18 6.99 0.95
CA ASP A 229 14.70 5.84 0.20
C ASP A 229 14.41 5.93 -1.31
N MET A 230 13.44 6.76 -1.73
CA MET A 230 13.04 6.91 -3.13
C MET A 230 13.62 8.17 -3.76
N ALA A 231 13.99 8.05 -5.04
CA ALA A 231 14.39 9.23 -5.81
C ALA A 231 13.19 10.09 -6.19
N GLY A 232 13.45 11.40 -6.30
CA GLY A 232 12.51 12.37 -6.83
C GLY A 232 11.74 13.10 -5.74
N TYR A 233 11.70 14.43 -5.91
CA TYR A 233 10.91 15.36 -5.12
C TYR A 233 9.94 16.04 -6.06
N PRO A 234 8.70 15.54 -6.16
CA PRO A 234 7.73 16.15 -7.03
C PRO A 234 7.39 17.55 -6.54
N THR A 235 7.24 18.47 -7.47
CA THR A 235 6.66 19.78 -7.18
C THR A 235 5.17 19.67 -6.92
N ILE A 236 4.56 20.67 -6.30
CA ILE A 236 3.10 20.72 -6.07
C ILE A 236 2.35 20.51 -7.40
N ASP A 237 2.77 21.18 -8.47
CA ASP A 237 2.16 21.01 -9.80
C ASP A 237 2.28 19.59 -10.35
N GLN A 238 3.38 18.89 -10.09
CA GLN A 238 3.55 17.50 -10.51
C GLN A 238 2.65 16.57 -9.73
N ILE A 239 2.50 16.82 -8.43
CA ILE A 239 1.58 16.07 -7.55
C ILE A 239 0.14 16.29 -8.00
N ALA A 240 -0.28 17.54 -8.18
CA ALA A 240 -1.63 17.88 -8.61
C ALA A 240 -1.98 17.27 -9.98
N ARG A 241 -1.04 17.30 -10.94
CA ARG A 241 -1.23 16.63 -12.23
C ARG A 241 -1.34 15.12 -12.12
N ALA A 242 -0.55 14.48 -11.26
CA ALA A 242 -0.64 13.04 -11.02
C ALA A 242 -1.99 12.67 -10.39
N ALA A 243 -2.45 13.47 -9.42
CA ALA A 243 -3.76 13.31 -8.79
C ALA A 243 -4.90 13.47 -9.79
N TYR A 244 -4.89 14.54 -10.60
CA TYR A 244 -5.87 14.72 -11.67
C TYR A 244 -5.87 13.55 -12.65
N THR A 245 -4.70 13.10 -13.08
CA THR A 245 -4.58 11.97 -14.01
C THR A 245 -5.16 10.68 -13.42
N ALA A 246 -4.91 10.42 -12.14
CA ALA A 246 -5.46 9.25 -11.45
C ALA A 246 -6.98 9.36 -11.27
N ASP A 247 -7.49 10.55 -10.95
CA ASP A 247 -8.93 10.82 -10.82
C ASP A 247 -9.68 10.56 -12.13
N VAL A 248 -9.26 11.22 -13.22
CA VAL A 248 -9.97 11.10 -14.53
C VAL A 248 -9.87 9.72 -15.15
N ASN A 249 -8.85 8.95 -14.82
CA ASN A 249 -8.69 7.60 -15.37
C ASN A 249 -9.31 6.51 -14.48
N GLN A 250 -9.59 6.81 -13.20
CA GLN A 250 -10.06 5.81 -12.25
C GLN A 250 -11.15 6.33 -11.33
N SER A 251 -10.80 7.19 -10.39
CA SER A 251 -11.71 7.77 -9.42
C SER A 251 -11.01 8.85 -8.61
N VAL A 252 -11.82 9.70 -8.00
CA VAL A 252 -11.36 10.72 -7.05
C VAL A 252 -10.49 10.15 -5.92
N LEU A 253 -10.73 8.91 -5.52
CA LEU A 253 -9.93 8.24 -4.50
C LEU A 253 -8.53 7.89 -5.02
N ALA A 254 -8.40 7.43 -6.26
CA ALA A 254 -7.10 7.21 -6.88
C ALA A 254 -6.30 8.53 -6.97
N GLY A 255 -6.98 9.63 -7.29
CA GLY A 255 -6.42 10.99 -7.26
C GLY A 255 -5.93 11.38 -5.87
N SER A 256 -6.76 11.18 -4.85
CA SER A 256 -6.41 11.45 -3.44
C SER A 256 -5.19 10.63 -2.99
N THR A 257 -5.16 9.34 -3.32
CA THR A 257 -4.02 8.46 -2.97
C THR A 257 -2.73 8.91 -3.66
N ALA A 258 -2.79 9.28 -4.95
CA ALA A 258 -1.64 9.80 -5.68
C ALA A 258 -1.14 11.11 -5.07
N MET A 259 -2.06 12.03 -4.74
CA MET A 259 -1.75 13.29 -4.08
C MET A 259 -1.06 13.08 -2.73
N GLN A 260 -1.64 12.26 -1.86
CA GLN A 260 -1.10 12.01 -0.52
C GLN A 260 0.32 11.42 -0.57
N LYS A 261 0.57 10.43 -1.44
CA LYS A 261 1.90 9.86 -1.64
C LYS A 261 2.94 10.91 -2.03
N GLY A 262 2.61 11.81 -2.94
CA GLY A 262 3.49 12.88 -3.39
C GLY A 262 3.65 14.00 -2.38
N ALA A 263 2.55 14.48 -1.81
CA ALA A 263 2.50 15.60 -0.88
C ALA A 263 3.29 15.34 0.40
N PHE A 264 3.24 14.12 0.91
CA PHE A 264 4.02 13.73 2.07
C PHE A 264 5.52 13.90 1.81
N CYS A 265 6.01 13.43 0.65
CA CYS A 265 7.41 13.56 0.28
C CYS A 265 7.83 15.01 -0.02
N ALA A 266 6.91 15.85 -0.48
CA ALA A 266 7.20 17.28 -0.70
C ALA A 266 7.51 18.03 0.61
N GLY A 267 6.99 17.57 1.75
CA GLY A 267 7.25 18.15 3.08
C GLY A 267 8.54 17.64 3.74
N VAL A 268 9.18 16.61 3.22
CA VAL A 268 10.42 16.05 3.79
C VAL A 268 11.63 16.86 3.30
N PRO A 269 12.51 17.38 4.18
CA PRO A 269 13.69 18.12 3.78
C PRO A 269 14.63 17.34 2.87
N ARG A 270 15.22 18.01 1.87
CA ARG A 270 16.09 17.37 0.86
C ARG A 270 17.41 16.85 1.40
N ASP A 271 17.91 17.46 2.45
CA ASP A 271 19.14 17.09 3.16
C ASP A 271 19.04 15.72 3.85
N PHE A 272 17.83 15.22 4.04
CA PHE A 272 17.57 13.88 4.57
C PHE A 272 17.56 12.78 3.49
N THR A 273 17.77 13.10 2.23
CA THR A 273 17.76 12.11 1.14
C THR A 273 19.07 11.36 1.02
N TYR A 274 19.11 10.17 1.53
CA TYR A 274 20.21 9.26 1.31
C TYR A 274 20.02 8.44 0.02
N GLY A 275 20.96 8.68 -0.87
CA GLY A 275 21.41 7.79 -1.93
C GLY A 275 20.40 6.82 -2.53
N TYR A 276 19.51 7.32 -3.39
CA TYR A 276 18.96 6.47 -4.44
C TYR A 276 20.12 6.02 -5.32
N GLU A 277 20.49 4.76 -5.21
CA GLU A 277 21.36 4.14 -6.19
C GLU A 277 20.51 3.51 -7.29
N PRO A 278 20.67 3.94 -8.56
CA PRO A 278 20.04 3.27 -9.67
C PRO A 278 20.49 1.80 -9.69
N LEU A 279 19.52 0.90 -9.61
CA LEU A 279 19.77 -0.53 -9.62
C LEU A 279 19.80 -1.01 -11.07
N ASN A 280 20.97 -1.03 -11.67
CA ASN A 280 21.12 -1.26 -13.10
C ASN A 280 21.32 -2.72 -13.48
N GLN A 281 21.50 -3.61 -12.50
CA GLN A 281 21.76 -5.04 -12.79
C GLN A 281 20.98 -5.94 -11.83
N PRO A 282 20.45 -7.07 -12.33
CA PRO A 282 19.84 -8.09 -11.50
C PRO A 282 20.82 -8.60 -10.44
N LEU A 283 20.31 -8.86 -9.25
CA LEU A 283 21.05 -9.44 -8.15
C LEU A 283 21.01 -10.96 -8.25
N GLU A 284 22.18 -11.59 -8.28
CA GLU A 284 22.32 -13.05 -8.20
C GLU A 284 22.63 -13.45 -6.76
N LEU A 285 21.91 -14.47 -6.27
CA LEU A 285 22.14 -15.07 -4.95
C LEU A 285 22.45 -16.55 -5.08
N PRO A 286 23.26 -17.11 -4.16
CA PRO A 286 23.55 -18.57 -4.14
C PRO A 286 22.29 -19.43 -4.00
N THR A 287 21.27 -18.92 -3.34
CA THR A 287 19.92 -19.50 -3.30
C THR A 287 18.96 -18.50 -3.93
N PRO A 288 18.40 -18.78 -5.12
CA PRO A 288 17.51 -17.86 -5.79
C PRO A 288 16.28 -17.56 -4.93
N PRO A 289 15.84 -16.29 -4.86
CA PRO A 289 14.78 -15.88 -3.97
C PRO A 289 13.37 -16.23 -4.46
N VAL A 290 12.41 -16.12 -3.55
CA VAL A 290 10.98 -16.20 -3.85
C VAL A 290 10.34 -14.82 -3.68
N VAL A 291 9.66 -14.35 -4.71
CA VAL A 291 8.88 -13.11 -4.71
C VAL A 291 7.41 -13.48 -4.73
N ILE A 292 6.59 -12.83 -3.92
CA ILE A 292 5.15 -13.09 -3.83
C ILE A 292 4.41 -11.78 -3.97
N ASN A 293 3.36 -11.75 -4.82
CA ASN A 293 2.41 -10.64 -4.86
C ASN A 293 1.01 -11.13 -5.24
N SER A 294 0.01 -10.46 -4.69
CA SER A 294 -1.39 -10.64 -5.09
C SER A 294 -1.72 -9.77 -6.31
N LEU A 295 -2.59 -10.26 -7.18
CA LEU A 295 -3.00 -9.53 -8.39
C LEU A 295 -3.66 -8.19 -8.05
N GLY A 296 -4.51 -8.16 -7.02
CA GLY A 296 -5.25 -6.97 -6.61
C GLY A 296 -4.71 -6.27 -5.35
N ASP A 297 -3.44 -6.44 -5.02
CA ASP A 297 -2.82 -5.73 -3.89
C ASP A 297 -2.77 -4.23 -4.16
N THR A 298 -3.41 -3.42 -3.30
CA THR A 298 -3.44 -1.96 -3.39
C THR A 298 -2.34 -1.27 -2.59
N ARG A 299 -1.60 -2.01 -1.76
CA ARG A 299 -0.53 -1.49 -0.91
C ARG A 299 0.82 -1.55 -1.60
N THR A 300 1.08 -2.70 -2.24
CA THR A 300 2.26 -2.96 -3.08
C THR A 300 1.77 -3.59 -4.37
N GLU A 301 1.59 -2.76 -5.37
CA GLU A 301 0.94 -3.11 -6.63
C GLU A 301 1.63 -4.32 -7.29
N TYR A 302 0.86 -5.22 -7.90
CA TYR A 302 1.39 -6.44 -8.54
C TYR A 302 2.54 -6.18 -9.51
N VAL A 303 2.52 -5.03 -10.21
CA VAL A 303 3.61 -4.61 -11.10
C VAL A 303 4.94 -4.42 -10.36
N PHE A 304 4.90 -4.02 -9.08
CA PHE A 304 6.12 -3.87 -8.28
C PHE A 304 6.74 -5.21 -7.94
N GLY A 305 5.94 -6.22 -7.62
CA GLY A 305 6.43 -7.59 -7.43
C GLY A 305 7.01 -8.20 -8.70
N ARG A 306 6.39 -7.95 -9.85
CA ARG A 306 6.97 -8.35 -11.14
C ARG A 306 8.31 -7.66 -11.39
N ASN A 307 8.42 -6.37 -11.10
CA ASN A 307 9.68 -5.65 -11.20
C ASN A 307 10.72 -6.22 -10.22
N MET A 308 10.34 -6.47 -8.95
CA MET A 308 11.22 -7.11 -7.98
C MET A 308 11.78 -8.42 -8.54
N ALA A 309 10.92 -9.28 -9.08
CA ALA A 309 11.34 -10.55 -9.68
C ALA A 309 12.32 -10.35 -10.85
N THR A 310 12.19 -9.25 -11.62
CA THR A 310 13.12 -8.91 -12.70
C THR A 310 14.49 -8.49 -12.18
N PHE A 311 14.55 -7.82 -11.04
CA PHE A 311 15.80 -7.39 -10.40
C PHE A 311 16.45 -8.47 -9.53
N MET A 312 15.81 -9.62 -9.36
CA MET A 312 16.32 -10.78 -8.63
C MET A 312 16.54 -11.94 -9.62
N ALA A 313 17.76 -12.14 -10.05
CA ALA A 313 18.09 -13.17 -11.04
C ALA A 313 17.63 -14.56 -10.56
N SER A 314 17.03 -15.32 -11.47
CA SER A 314 16.53 -16.68 -11.20
C SER A 314 15.48 -16.79 -10.08
N SER A 315 14.86 -15.69 -9.68
CA SER A 315 13.79 -15.71 -8.68
C SER A 315 12.54 -16.45 -9.17
N SER A 316 11.78 -17.02 -8.25
CA SER A 316 10.44 -17.55 -8.54
C SER A 316 9.40 -16.53 -8.13
N LEU A 317 8.49 -16.16 -9.05
CA LEU A 317 7.33 -15.33 -8.75
C LEU A 317 6.14 -16.22 -8.44
N ILE A 318 5.61 -16.09 -7.21
CA ILE A 318 4.32 -16.65 -6.81
C ILE A 318 3.29 -15.54 -6.92
N THR A 319 2.32 -15.73 -7.81
CA THR A 319 1.18 -14.84 -7.99
C THR A 319 -0.01 -15.40 -7.21
N TYR A 320 -0.59 -14.63 -6.31
CA TYR A 320 -1.83 -14.98 -5.64
C TYR A 320 -3.01 -14.32 -6.35
N ASP A 321 -4.01 -15.11 -6.74
CA ASP A 321 -5.22 -14.63 -7.42
C ASP A 321 -6.24 -14.07 -6.40
N GLY A 322 -5.86 -13.00 -5.74
CA GLY A 322 -6.63 -12.30 -4.71
C GLY A 322 -6.16 -10.87 -4.54
N THR A 323 -6.70 -10.17 -3.52
CA THR A 323 -6.30 -8.80 -3.19
C THR A 323 -5.43 -8.71 -1.93
N GLN A 324 -5.22 -9.82 -1.23
CA GLN A 324 -4.54 -9.84 0.07
C GLN A 324 -3.13 -9.24 0.01
N HIS A 325 -2.90 -8.18 0.79
CA HIS A 325 -1.57 -7.66 1.02
C HIS A 325 -0.81 -8.59 1.95
N VAL A 326 0.33 -9.11 1.48
CA VAL A 326 1.10 -10.18 2.16
C VAL A 326 0.30 -11.48 2.28
N THR A 327 0.75 -12.55 1.67
CA THR A 327 -0.03 -13.77 1.50
C THR A 327 0.46 -14.96 2.31
N TYR A 328 1.78 -15.13 2.46
CA TYR A 328 2.35 -16.25 3.20
C TYR A 328 1.92 -16.19 4.67
N LEU A 329 1.29 -17.23 5.16
CA LEU A 329 0.70 -17.37 6.50
C LEU A 329 -0.39 -16.34 6.85
N GLN A 330 -0.73 -15.41 5.94
CA GLN A 330 -1.83 -14.46 6.11
C GLN A 330 -3.09 -14.91 5.36
N THR A 331 -2.97 -15.93 4.51
CA THR A 331 -4.08 -16.57 3.81
C THR A 331 -4.05 -18.07 4.07
N PRO A 332 -5.19 -18.78 3.97
CA PRO A 332 -5.22 -20.24 4.08
C PRO A 332 -4.75 -20.96 2.80
N SER A 333 -4.11 -20.23 1.87
CA SER A 333 -3.64 -20.79 0.61
C SER A 333 -2.53 -21.82 0.81
N ARG A 334 -2.87 -23.10 0.70
CA ARG A 334 -1.86 -24.18 0.73
C ARG A 334 -0.86 -24.04 -0.41
N CYS A 335 -1.28 -23.55 -1.58
CA CYS A 335 -0.41 -23.30 -2.73
C CYS A 335 0.76 -22.37 -2.35
N VAL A 336 0.48 -21.23 -1.71
CA VAL A 336 1.50 -20.29 -1.24
C VAL A 336 2.26 -20.88 -0.05
N ASN A 337 1.53 -21.31 0.99
CA ASN A 337 2.12 -21.67 2.27
C ASN A 337 3.06 -22.87 2.17
N ASP A 338 2.68 -23.92 1.45
CA ASP A 338 3.50 -25.12 1.30
C ASP A 338 4.75 -24.84 0.43
N ALA A 339 4.61 -24.03 -0.63
CA ALA A 339 5.71 -23.66 -1.50
C ALA A 339 6.78 -22.84 -0.75
N VAL A 340 6.35 -21.82 -0.03
CA VAL A 340 7.25 -20.93 0.73
C VAL A 340 7.89 -21.67 1.91
N THR A 341 7.12 -22.45 2.65
CA THR A 341 7.64 -23.26 3.77
C THR A 341 8.72 -24.24 3.31
N ARG A 342 8.49 -24.97 2.21
CA ARG A 342 9.50 -25.87 1.64
C ARG A 342 10.77 -25.13 1.21
N TYR A 343 10.61 -23.94 0.64
CA TYR A 343 11.76 -23.12 0.27
C TYR A 343 12.55 -22.64 1.50
N LEU A 344 11.89 -22.14 2.53
CA LEU A 344 12.55 -21.66 3.76
C LEU A 344 13.31 -22.80 4.46
N ILE A 345 12.73 -24.01 4.53
CA ILE A 345 13.32 -25.15 5.23
C ILE A 345 14.40 -25.82 4.37
N HIS A 346 14.05 -26.20 3.15
CA HIS A 346 14.86 -27.09 2.30
C HIS A 346 15.58 -26.37 1.15
N ARG A 347 15.35 -25.08 0.94
CA ARG A 347 15.84 -24.30 -0.21
C ARG A 347 15.33 -24.86 -1.55
N THR A 348 14.23 -25.60 -1.51
CA THR A 348 13.58 -26.09 -2.73
C THR A 348 12.85 -24.93 -3.37
N GLN A 349 13.43 -24.39 -4.43
CA GLN A 349 12.83 -23.28 -5.17
C GLN A 349 11.52 -23.75 -5.82
N PRO A 350 10.37 -23.09 -5.57
CA PRO A 350 9.17 -23.33 -6.35
C PRO A 350 9.39 -22.76 -7.76
N GLY A 351 8.78 -23.34 -8.78
CA GLY A 351 8.69 -22.66 -10.07
C GLY A 351 7.80 -21.41 -9.97
N PRO A 352 7.64 -20.64 -11.05
CA PRO A 352 6.59 -19.63 -11.11
C PRO A 352 5.21 -20.27 -10.85
N LEU A 353 4.45 -19.73 -9.92
CA LEU A 353 3.14 -20.27 -9.54
C LEU A 353 2.05 -19.21 -9.68
N LEU A 354 0.88 -19.64 -10.16
CA LEU A 354 -0.38 -18.92 -9.99
C LEU A 354 -1.21 -19.68 -8.97
N CYS A 355 -1.32 -19.11 -7.77
CA CYS A 355 -2.05 -19.70 -6.66
C CYS A 355 -3.48 -19.13 -6.62
N PRO A 356 -4.51 -19.98 -6.66
CA PRO A 356 -5.90 -19.51 -6.64
C PRO A 356 -6.25 -18.85 -5.31
N TYR A 357 -7.26 -17.99 -5.36
CA TYR A 357 -7.89 -17.44 -4.17
C TYR A 357 -8.30 -18.55 -3.19
N ALA A 358 -8.01 -18.35 -1.92
CA ALA A 358 -8.39 -19.26 -0.85
C ALA A 358 -9.20 -18.47 0.20
N PRO A 359 -10.51 -18.72 0.35
CA PRO A 359 -11.34 -18.00 1.30
C PRO A 359 -10.92 -18.32 2.75
N LEU A 360 -11.07 -17.33 3.63
CA LEU A 360 -10.93 -17.57 5.07
C LEU A 360 -12.00 -18.57 5.55
N PRO A 361 -11.69 -19.42 6.54
CA PRO A 361 -12.71 -20.27 7.16
C PRO A 361 -13.87 -19.43 7.69
N SER A 362 -15.11 -19.92 7.51
CA SER A 362 -16.27 -19.29 8.13
C SER A 362 -16.12 -19.33 9.65
N THR A 363 -16.38 -18.22 10.30
CA THR A 363 -16.44 -18.13 11.78
C THR A 363 -17.87 -18.46 12.24
N ASP A 364 -18.37 -19.66 11.89
CA ASP A 364 -19.63 -20.16 12.41
C ASP A 364 -19.49 -20.63 13.86
#